data_5da79fdf1a0e968249000e5bad96d578
#
_entry.id   5da79fdf1a0e968249000e5bad96d578
#
_cell.length_a   1.000
_cell.length_b   1.000
_cell.length_c   1.000
_cell.angle_alpha   90.00
_cell.angle_beta   90.00
_cell.angle_gamma   90.00
#
_symmetry.space_group_name_H-M   'P 1'
#
loop_
_entity.id
_entity.type
_entity.pdbx_description
1 polymer ?
#
loop_
_entity_poly.entity_id
_entity_poly.type
_entity_poly.pdbx_seq_one_letter_code
_entity_poly.pdbx_strand_id
1 'polypeptide(L)'
;MDDVELEMELDEDLDVVESLLNTQNSVHDRTQFESKFDFELSSGQLGAKKHYEVDLYLFFPKAVGVTSESYSREAFYGDTTHLLRVRTPELKRGRGNTFITPRLSSVEQYFQFHLDTAQRDRLSQLVVHDTKLFGCLVYTELKRVRSDLARVIKRAVTHQTPDLVVRFHGRLMGRIESVHSAIRQYRERYVWPLKTEPILVGDEVRRALLLVDEYLSYRLESSLIALHRLVEPYGEQVEDLQHQVEALLTGELAYRHEHVQAAAERVEARVETYYYRLGLLKKYVSEVLFVQTRRINKDNLYRNFVAAFGAALAAAFAVLTNVQTTRMMLNQEDWSFRIIAITMLGIIAYVFKDRIKDLTKEYFNSRLKSWLPDYDVQMFYTHFDAEGRSEKAYLGSSQETVRYLQRASLPPDIDYLRQLGHRAELEPERFETVLHYNKRMRFELEESLRDHFGQAEIRRIHDVLRFDVSQFLAKMADPRQKLSYYSAEKGILTTDAPRVYHLNLVFRYRVSHWQEGKLLSTATDYERLRVVLNKKGIVRVETVVARGELGQEEGFEVVPRGELPPLVVVNPLRLTPGRVGMQ
;
A
#
# COMPACT_ATOMS: atom_id res chain seq x y z
N MET A 1 -13.55 -5.32 -38.59
CA MET A 1 -12.58 -5.62 -37.54
C MET A 1 -13.20 -6.67 -36.65
N ASP A 2 -12.62 -7.86 -36.62
CA ASP A 2 -13.13 -8.96 -35.81
C ASP A 2 -12.97 -8.64 -34.32
N ASP A 3 -13.83 -9.22 -33.48
CA ASP A 3 -13.84 -9.02 -32.03
C ASP A 3 -12.49 -9.29 -31.37
N VAL A 4 -11.67 -10.15 -31.97
CA VAL A 4 -10.30 -10.49 -31.55
C VAL A 4 -9.30 -9.35 -31.87
N GLU A 5 -9.46 -8.65 -33.00
CA GLU A 5 -8.64 -7.48 -33.35
C GLU A 5 -8.92 -6.30 -32.41
N LEU A 6 -10.18 -6.09 -32.00
CA LEU A 6 -10.54 -5.05 -31.06
C LEU A 6 -10.01 -5.34 -29.64
N GLU A 7 -9.96 -6.62 -29.22
CA GLU A 7 -9.31 -7.03 -27.97
C GLU A 7 -7.79 -6.88 -28.05
N MET A 8 -7.18 -7.25 -29.15
CA MET A 8 -5.74 -7.05 -29.37
C MET A 8 -5.37 -5.57 -29.41
N GLU A 9 -6.12 -4.71 -30.11
CA GLU A 9 -5.90 -3.26 -30.07
C GLU A 9 -6.15 -2.66 -28.68
N LEU A 10 -7.11 -3.22 -27.92
CA LEU A 10 -7.35 -2.81 -26.54
C LEU A 10 -6.24 -3.27 -25.60
N ASP A 11 -5.57 -4.36 -25.89
CA ASP A 11 -4.47 -4.90 -25.09
C ASP A 11 -3.09 -4.42 -25.57
N GLU A 12 -2.86 -4.16 -26.87
CA GLU A 12 -1.57 -3.66 -27.39
C GLU A 12 -1.23 -2.25 -26.95
N ASP A 13 -2.23 -1.36 -26.79
CA ASP A 13 -1.99 -0.04 -26.17
C ASP A 13 -1.83 -0.11 -24.63
N LEU A 14 -1.94 -1.29 -24.03
CA LEU A 14 -1.65 -1.56 -22.62
C LEU A 14 -0.17 -1.80 -22.33
N ASP A 15 0.70 -1.82 -23.32
CA ASP A 15 2.16 -1.64 -23.17
C ASP A 15 2.53 -0.19 -22.75
N VAL A 16 1.69 0.40 -21.90
CA VAL A 16 2.10 1.41 -20.96
C VAL A 16 3.26 0.80 -20.19
N VAL A 17 4.42 1.40 -20.31
CA VAL A 17 5.61 1.13 -19.52
C VAL A 17 5.14 0.76 -18.10
N GLU A 18 5.03 -0.54 -17.82
CA GLU A 18 4.68 -1.03 -16.49
C GLU A 18 5.75 -0.46 -15.57
N SER A 19 5.38 0.51 -14.75
CA SER A 19 6.25 0.92 -13.67
C SER A 19 6.55 -0.35 -12.88
N LEU A 20 7.80 -0.55 -12.46
CA LEU A 20 8.26 -1.74 -11.72
C LEU A 20 7.33 -2.11 -10.56
N LEU A 21 6.68 -1.09 -10.02
CA LEU A 21 5.57 -1.20 -9.08
C LEU A 21 4.41 -0.39 -9.64
N ASN A 22 3.28 -1.02 -9.84
CA ASN A 22 2.06 -0.33 -10.26
C ASN A 22 1.60 0.57 -9.11
N THR A 23 2.15 1.78 -9.05
CA THR A 23 1.93 2.72 -7.95
C THR A 23 0.74 3.61 -8.24
N GLN A 24 -0.12 3.79 -7.24
CA GLN A 24 -1.21 4.75 -7.29
C GLN A 24 -1.12 5.68 -6.08
N ASN A 25 -0.88 6.95 -6.33
CA ASN A 25 -0.85 7.98 -5.31
C ASN A 25 -2.11 8.82 -5.39
N SER A 26 -2.76 9.13 -4.27
CA SER A 26 -4.01 9.88 -4.23
C SER A 26 -4.18 10.63 -2.92
N VAL A 27 -5.09 11.59 -2.92
CA VAL A 27 -5.58 12.19 -1.68
C VAL A 27 -6.66 11.28 -1.12
N HIS A 28 -6.49 10.79 0.11
CA HIS A 28 -7.47 9.96 0.79
C HIS A 28 -8.58 10.83 1.41
N ASP A 29 -8.16 11.87 2.12
CA ASP A 29 -9.01 12.91 2.68
C ASP A 29 -8.25 14.25 2.75
N ARG A 30 -8.80 15.23 3.47
CA ARG A 30 -8.20 16.57 3.57
C ARG A 30 -6.81 16.58 4.19
N THR A 31 -6.47 15.60 5.01
CA THR A 31 -5.21 15.54 5.76
C THR A 31 -4.34 14.34 5.41
N GLN A 32 -4.86 13.38 4.69
CA GLN A 32 -4.17 12.13 4.42
C GLN A 32 -3.84 11.95 2.93
N PHE A 33 -2.57 11.78 2.68
CA PHE A 33 -2.03 11.34 1.40
C PHE A 33 -1.88 9.81 1.42
N GLU A 34 -2.25 9.15 0.31
CA GLU A 34 -2.22 7.70 0.18
C GLU A 34 -1.38 7.27 -1.02
N SER A 35 -0.41 6.39 -0.78
CA SER A 35 0.37 5.69 -1.81
C SER A 35 0.06 4.20 -1.76
N LYS A 36 -0.27 3.61 -2.91
CA LYS A 36 -0.51 2.17 -3.06
C LYS A 36 0.60 1.56 -3.88
N PHE A 37 1.15 0.47 -3.39
CA PHE A 37 2.19 -0.31 -4.04
C PHE A 37 1.68 -1.71 -4.33
N ASP A 38 1.89 -2.21 -5.55
CA ASP A 38 1.57 -3.57 -5.94
C ASP A 38 2.84 -4.41 -6.01
N PHE A 39 2.99 -5.35 -5.11
CA PHE A 39 4.08 -6.30 -5.09
C PHE A 39 3.65 -7.63 -5.72
N GLU A 40 4.37 -8.07 -6.72
CA GLU A 40 4.12 -9.37 -7.34
C GLU A 40 4.79 -10.49 -6.54
N LEU A 41 4.01 -11.53 -6.24
CA LEU A 41 4.52 -12.75 -5.60
C LEU A 41 5.15 -13.64 -6.67
N SER A 42 6.35 -14.16 -6.40
CA SER A 42 7.01 -15.08 -7.34
C SER A 42 6.21 -16.39 -7.40
N SER A 43 5.54 -16.63 -8.50
CA SER A 43 4.58 -17.75 -8.63
C SER A 43 5.08 -18.96 -9.42
N GLY A 44 6.33 -19.07 -9.81
CA GLY A 44 6.59 -20.09 -10.80
C GLY A 44 7.89 -20.86 -10.76
N GLN A 45 8.93 -20.38 -10.12
CA GLN A 45 10.22 -21.10 -10.10
C GLN A 45 10.65 -21.43 -8.68
N LEU A 46 10.95 -22.71 -8.46
CA LEU A 46 11.49 -23.19 -7.19
C LEU A 46 12.78 -22.41 -6.86
N GLY A 47 12.81 -21.75 -5.70
CA GLY A 47 13.98 -20.97 -5.27
C GLY A 47 14.07 -19.52 -5.76
N ALA A 48 13.14 -19.05 -6.59
CA ALA A 48 13.11 -17.64 -7.00
C ALA A 48 12.49 -16.75 -5.90
N LYS A 49 13.23 -15.72 -5.47
CA LYS A 49 12.80 -14.76 -4.45
C LYS A 49 12.83 -13.35 -5.05
N LYS A 50 11.77 -12.57 -4.83
CA LYS A 50 11.73 -11.15 -5.16
C LYS A 50 11.88 -10.34 -3.88
N HIS A 51 12.85 -9.44 -3.87
CA HIS A 51 13.03 -8.47 -2.80
C HIS A 51 12.64 -7.09 -3.33
N TYR A 52 11.81 -6.41 -2.58
CA TYR A 52 11.34 -5.08 -2.89
C TYR A 52 11.91 -4.08 -1.90
N GLU A 53 12.38 -2.96 -2.40
CA GLU A 53 12.82 -1.85 -1.58
C GLU A 53 12.16 -0.57 -2.07
N VAL A 54 11.50 0.12 -1.16
CA VAL A 54 10.84 1.40 -1.40
C VAL A 54 11.55 2.44 -0.55
N ASP A 55 12.20 3.39 -1.19
CA ASP A 55 12.75 4.59 -0.57
C ASP A 55 11.80 5.76 -0.83
N LEU A 56 11.38 6.43 0.21
CA LEU A 56 10.60 7.66 0.13
C LEU A 56 11.38 8.80 0.76
N TYR A 57 11.71 9.80 -0.03
CA TYR A 57 12.34 11.04 0.40
C TYR A 57 11.29 12.14 0.48
N LEU A 58 11.04 12.63 1.70
CA LEU A 58 10.12 13.73 1.98
C LEU A 58 10.92 15.01 2.18
N PHE A 59 10.66 16.01 1.35
CA PHE A 59 11.30 17.32 1.40
C PHE A 59 10.33 18.33 2.00
N PHE A 60 10.51 18.60 3.30
CA PHE A 60 9.68 19.55 4.03
C PHE A 60 10.22 20.97 3.90
N PRO A 61 9.40 21.94 3.45
CA PRO A 61 9.81 23.34 3.49
C PRO A 61 10.12 23.77 4.93
N LYS A 62 11.21 24.53 5.17
CA LYS A 62 11.55 25.03 6.52
C LYS A 62 10.41 25.83 7.16
N ALA A 63 9.59 26.49 6.34
CA ALA A 63 8.43 27.23 6.81
C ALA A 63 7.39 26.38 7.56
N VAL A 64 7.40 25.06 7.37
CA VAL A 64 6.54 24.12 8.10
C VAL A 64 7.12 23.74 9.46
N GLY A 65 8.41 24.06 9.72
CA GLY A 65 9.06 23.87 11.02
C GLY A 65 9.29 22.41 11.40
N VAL A 66 9.51 21.53 10.41
CA VAL A 66 9.86 20.12 10.61
C VAL A 66 11.37 20.00 10.79
N THR A 67 11.79 19.49 11.94
CA THR A 67 13.19 19.19 12.28
C THR A 67 13.26 17.86 13.02
N SER A 68 14.45 17.29 13.15
CA SER A 68 14.66 16.06 13.94
C SER A 68 14.24 16.18 15.41
N GLU A 69 14.18 17.41 15.94
CA GLU A 69 13.75 17.70 17.33
C GLU A 69 12.24 17.90 17.42
N SER A 70 11.63 18.58 16.44
CA SER A 70 10.20 18.92 16.45
C SER A 70 9.29 17.80 15.92
N TYR A 71 9.86 16.84 15.16
CA TYR A 71 9.13 15.73 14.57
C TYR A 71 9.96 14.45 14.65
N SER A 72 9.73 13.66 15.69
CA SER A 72 10.51 12.45 15.98
C SER A 72 10.20 11.33 15.00
N ARG A 73 11.00 10.24 15.01
CA ARG A 73 10.72 9.02 14.25
C ARG A 73 9.41 8.39 14.69
N GLU A 74 9.15 8.38 15.98
CA GLU A 74 7.92 7.85 16.57
C GLU A 74 6.70 8.63 16.10
N ALA A 75 6.82 9.96 15.95
CA ALA A 75 5.77 10.80 15.39
C ALA A 75 5.49 10.44 13.91
N PHE A 76 6.54 10.23 13.11
CA PHE A 76 6.37 9.77 11.72
C PHE A 76 5.62 8.45 11.64
N TYR A 77 5.98 7.47 12.47
CA TYR A 77 5.27 6.19 12.51
C TYR A 77 3.86 6.29 13.09
N GLY A 78 3.60 7.29 13.93
CA GLY A 78 2.25 7.61 14.42
C GLY A 78 1.35 8.19 13.32
N ASP A 79 1.92 9.03 12.46
CA ASP A 79 1.23 9.66 11.33
C ASP A 79 1.16 8.74 10.10
N THR A 80 1.84 7.60 10.14
CA THR A 80 1.92 6.66 9.03
C THR A 80 1.12 5.40 9.32
N THR A 81 0.20 5.04 8.42
CA THR A 81 -0.57 3.80 8.53
C THR A 81 -0.27 2.91 7.32
N HIS A 82 0.04 1.65 7.60
CA HIS A 82 0.25 0.61 6.59
C HIS A 82 -0.88 -0.39 6.61
N LEU A 83 -1.45 -0.67 5.44
CA LEU A 83 -2.48 -1.67 5.23
C LEU A 83 -2.02 -2.66 4.15
N LEU A 84 -1.59 -3.83 4.59
CA LEU A 84 -1.21 -4.93 3.70
C LEU A 84 -2.42 -5.81 3.41
N ARG A 85 -2.67 -6.05 2.13
CA ARG A 85 -3.75 -6.94 1.70
C ARG A 85 -3.35 -7.73 0.45
N VAL A 86 -3.84 -8.94 0.37
CA VAL A 86 -3.78 -9.74 -0.84
C VAL A 86 -4.69 -9.10 -1.89
N ARG A 87 -4.26 -9.06 -3.14
CA ARG A 87 -5.14 -8.66 -4.24
C ARG A 87 -6.23 -9.70 -4.41
N THR A 88 -7.46 -9.24 -4.62
CA THR A 88 -8.56 -10.13 -4.92
C THR A 88 -8.18 -11.05 -6.08
N PRO A 89 -8.38 -12.39 -5.97
CA PRO A 89 -8.04 -13.33 -7.02
C PRO A 89 -8.65 -12.95 -8.36
N GLU A 90 -7.97 -13.30 -9.44
CA GLU A 90 -8.49 -13.12 -10.79
C GLU A 90 -9.32 -14.34 -11.17
N LEU A 91 -10.58 -14.11 -11.48
CA LEU A 91 -11.46 -15.18 -11.94
C LEU A 91 -11.25 -15.46 -13.43
N LYS A 92 -11.24 -16.74 -13.79
CA LYS A 92 -11.26 -17.14 -15.19
C LYS A 92 -12.52 -16.60 -15.85
N ARG A 93 -12.37 -16.01 -17.02
CA ARG A 93 -13.47 -15.55 -17.84
C ARG A 93 -13.89 -16.66 -18.81
N GLY A 94 -15.19 -16.82 -19.01
CA GLY A 94 -15.76 -17.72 -20.00
C GLY A 94 -15.68 -17.14 -21.43
N ARG A 95 -16.17 -17.87 -22.40
CA ARG A 95 -16.34 -17.38 -23.77
C ARG A 95 -17.17 -16.09 -23.78
N GLY A 96 -16.73 -15.07 -24.51
CA GLY A 96 -17.37 -13.75 -24.53
C GLY A 96 -17.09 -12.89 -23.31
N ASN A 97 -16.01 -13.17 -22.56
CA ASN A 97 -15.58 -12.37 -21.42
C ASN A 97 -16.61 -12.31 -20.25
N THR A 98 -17.45 -13.35 -20.13
CA THR A 98 -18.47 -13.48 -19.09
C THR A 98 -17.84 -13.84 -17.75
N PHE A 99 -18.42 -13.32 -16.67
CA PHE A 99 -18.03 -13.66 -15.31
C PHE A 99 -18.41 -15.11 -14.98
N ILE A 100 -17.42 -15.95 -14.63
CA ILE A 100 -17.69 -17.30 -14.17
C ILE A 100 -18.03 -17.24 -12.68
N THR A 101 -19.26 -17.62 -12.33
CA THR A 101 -19.72 -17.67 -10.94
C THR A 101 -18.85 -18.64 -10.14
N PRO A 102 -18.14 -18.16 -9.10
CA PRO A 102 -17.39 -19.05 -8.24
C PRO A 102 -18.33 -20.00 -7.51
N ARG A 103 -17.97 -21.27 -7.49
CA ARG A 103 -18.70 -22.24 -6.68
C ARG A 103 -18.35 -22.00 -5.22
N LEU A 104 -19.37 -21.78 -4.41
CA LEU A 104 -19.26 -21.75 -2.95
C LEU A 104 -19.39 -23.17 -2.40
N SER A 105 -18.44 -24.04 -2.76
CA SER A 105 -18.50 -25.47 -2.41
C SER A 105 -18.49 -25.70 -0.90
N SER A 106 -17.80 -24.86 -0.13
CA SER A 106 -17.82 -24.91 1.33
C SER A 106 -19.20 -24.60 1.89
N VAL A 107 -19.91 -23.62 1.29
CA VAL A 107 -21.27 -23.27 1.69
C VAL A 107 -22.23 -24.39 1.31
N GLU A 108 -22.13 -24.95 0.09
CA GLU A 108 -22.92 -26.10 -0.34
C GLU A 108 -22.72 -27.30 0.59
N GLN A 109 -21.48 -27.60 0.96
CA GLN A 109 -21.13 -28.67 1.90
C GLN A 109 -21.75 -28.44 3.29
N TYR A 110 -21.68 -27.19 3.79
CA TYR A 110 -22.24 -26.81 5.09
C TYR A 110 -23.74 -27.04 5.20
N PHE A 111 -24.49 -26.86 4.11
CA PHE A 111 -25.93 -27.09 4.06
C PHE A 111 -26.32 -28.57 3.85
N GLN A 112 -25.35 -29.50 3.75
CA GLN A 112 -25.66 -30.93 3.68
C GLN A 112 -26.19 -31.45 5.03
N PHE A 113 -27.26 -32.22 4.98
CA PHE A 113 -27.98 -32.68 6.18
C PHE A 113 -27.23 -33.71 7.04
N HIS A 114 -26.14 -34.30 6.53
CA HIS A 114 -25.41 -35.41 7.16
C HIS A 114 -24.22 -34.96 8.01
N LEU A 115 -23.97 -33.67 8.16
CA LEU A 115 -22.86 -33.15 8.95
C LEU A 115 -23.17 -33.21 10.44
N ASP A 116 -22.24 -33.73 11.25
CA ASP A 116 -22.30 -33.63 12.68
C ASP A 116 -21.96 -32.19 13.17
N THR A 117 -22.22 -31.90 14.43
CA THR A 117 -21.98 -30.56 15.01
C THR A 117 -20.50 -30.17 14.92
N ALA A 118 -19.56 -31.09 15.15
CA ALA A 118 -18.13 -30.81 15.11
C ALA A 118 -17.63 -30.50 13.69
N GLN A 119 -18.20 -31.16 12.68
CA GLN A 119 -17.91 -30.88 11.26
C GLN A 119 -18.47 -29.52 10.85
N ARG A 120 -19.70 -29.18 11.29
CA ARG A 120 -20.30 -27.87 11.04
C ARG A 120 -19.50 -26.73 11.66
N ASP A 121 -19.03 -26.89 12.91
CA ASP A 121 -18.22 -25.88 13.59
C ASP A 121 -16.90 -25.64 12.86
N ARG A 122 -16.25 -26.71 12.37
CA ARG A 122 -15.02 -26.59 11.56
C ARG A 122 -15.24 -25.85 10.25
N LEU A 123 -16.31 -26.21 9.54
CA LEU A 123 -16.65 -25.58 8.25
C LEU A 123 -17.15 -24.13 8.41
N SER A 124 -17.65 -23.74 9.58
CA SER A 124 -18.21 -22.40 9.81
C SER A 124 -17.22 -21.28 9.44
N GLN A 125 -15.97 -21.39 9.87
CA GLN A 125 -14.95 -20.38 9.57
C GLN A 125 -14.60 -20.34 8.08
N LEU A 126 -14.49 -21.49 7.42
CA LEU A 126 -14.25 -21.59 5.98
C LEU A 126 -15.43 -20.98 5.19
N VAL A 127 -16.67 -21.29 5.58
CA VAL A 127 -17.87 -20.73 4.95
C VAL A 127 -17.92 -19.21 5.08
N VAL A 128 -17.61 -18.68 6.25
CA VAL A 128 -17.53 -17.22 6.49
C VAL A 128 -16.45 -16.60 5.59
N HIS A 129 -15.29 -17.23 5.51
CA HIS A 129 -14.19 -16.80 4.65
C HIS A 129 -14.59 -16.76 3.17
N ASP A 130 -15.11 -17.87 2.65
CA ASP A 130 -15.49 -18.00 1.23
C ASP A 130 -16.64 -17.06 0.85
N THR A 131 -17.58 -16.86 1.77
CA THR A 131 -18.69 -15.92 1.58
C THR A 131 -18.17 -14.47 1.46
N LYS A 132 -17.25 -14.06 2.33
CA LYS A 132 -16.60 -12.73 2.26
C LYS A 132 -15.77 -12.60 0.98
N LEU A 133 -15.02 -13.64 0.62
CA LEU A 133 -14.22 -13.67 -0.61
C LEU A 133 -15.11 -13.53 -1.85
N PHE A 134 -16.25 -14.22 -1.90
CA PHE A 134 -17.24 -14.06 -2.97
C PHE A 134 -17.70 -12.59 -3.10
N GLY A 135 -18.01 -11.93 -1.98
CA GLY A 135 -18.34 -10.50 -1.98
C GLY A 135 -17.24 -9.63 -2.58
N CYS A 136 -15.97 -9.92 -2.27
CA CYS A 136 -14.80 -9.22 -2.85
C CYS A 136 -14.68 -9.46 -4.36
N LEU A 137 -14.87 -10.70 -4.81
CA LEU A 137 -14.77 -11.11 -6.22
C LEU A 137 -15.82 -10.39 -7.08
N VAL A 138 -17.08 -10.44 -6.66
CA VAL A 138 -18.19 -9.76 -7.35
C VAL A 138 -17.95 -8.25 -7.44
N TYR A 139 -17.56 -7.63 -6.35
CA TYR A 139 -17.27 -6.19 -6.36
C TYR A 139 -16.07 -5.83 -7.27
N THR A 140 -15.06 -6.67 -7.30
CA THR A 140 -13.90 -6.46 -8.19
C THR A 140 -14.31 -6.53 -9.65
N GLU A 141 -15.19 -7.45 -10.02
CA GLU A 141 -15.70 -7.56 -11.39
C GLU A 141 -16.58 -6.35 -11.76
N LEU A 142 -17.46 -5.90 -10.87
CA LEU A 142 -18.24 -4.66 -11.08
C LEU A 142 -17.33 -3.45 -11.30
N LYS A 143 -16.23 -3.37 -10.55
CA LYS A 143 -15.24 -2.30 -10.70
C LYS A 143 -14.51 -2.37 -12.03
N ARG A 144 -14.17 -3.60 -12.50
CA ARG A 144 -13.56 -3.83 -13.83
C ARG A 144 -14.48 -3.41 -14.95
N VAL A 145 -15.74 -3.82 -14.90
CA VAL A 145 -16.76 -3.42 -15.91
C VAL A 145 -16.82 -1.91 -16.04
N ARG A 146 -16.87 -1.19 -14.92
CA ARG A 146 -16.88 0.29 -14.91
C ARG A 146 -15.58 0.89 -15.47
N SER A 147 -14.44 0.32 -15.11
CA SER A 147 -13.13 0.80 -15.59
C SER A 147 -12.96 0.58 -17.08
N ASP A 148 -13.42 -0.55 -17.59
CA ASP A 148 -13.37 -0.89 -19.02
C ASP A 148 -14.23 0.07 -19.83
N LEU A 149 -15.45 0.36 -19.37
CA LEU A 149 -16.31 1.36 -20.00
C LEU A 149 -15.65 2.76 -20.00
N ALA A 150 -15.11 3.18 -18.88
CA ALA A 150 -14.45 4.50 -18.79
C ALA A 150 -13.26 4.60 -19.76
N ARG A 151 -12.52 3.51 -19.97
CA ARG A 151 -11.43 3.44 -20.96
C ARG A 151 -11.95 3.54 -22.40
N VAL A 152 -13.00 2.80 -22.72
CA VAL A 152 -13.63 2.84 -24.05
C VAL A 152 -14.15 4.24 -24.36
N ILE A 153 -14.85 4.86 -23.41
CA ILE A 153 -15.35 6.23 -23.55
C ILE A 153 -14.20 7.21 -23.81
N LYS A 154 -13.12 7.10 -23.02
CA LYS A 154 -11.97 7.98 -23.20
C LYS A 154 -11.34 7.83 -24.59
N ARG A 155 -11.19 6.61 -25.10
CA ARG A 155 -10.69 6.37 -26.47
C ARG A 155 -11.64 6.93 -27.51
N ALA A 156 -12.93 6.71 -27.35
CA ALA A 156 -13.94 7.26 -28.25
C ALA A 156 -13.86 8.79 -28.36
N VAL A 157 -13.63 9.48 -27.24
CA VAL A 157 -13.42 10.94 -27.20
C VAL A 157 -12.08 11.32 -27.84
N THR A 158 -10.99 10.62 -27.50
CA THR A 158 -9.65 10.95 -28.01
C THR A 158 -9.54 10.77 -29.53
N HIS A 159 -10.14 9.71 -30.07
CA HIS A 159 -10.06 9.38 -31.51
C HIS A 159 -11.29 9.85 -32.31
N GLN A 160 -12.21 10.58 -31.67
CA GLN A 160 -13.46 11.08 -32.30
C GLN A 160 -14.29 9.95 -32.96
N THR A 161 -14.33 8.79 -32.31
CA THR A 161 -15.05 7.57 -32.77
C THR A 161 -16.15 7.19 -31.79
N PRO A 162 -17.31 7.90 -31.77
CA PRO A 162 -18.40 7.59 -30.84
C PRO A 162 -18.97 6.18 -31.02
N ASP A 163 -18.93 5.63 -32.25
CA ASP A 163 -19.36 4.27 -32.56
C ASP A 163 -18.64 3.18 -31.74
N LEU A 164 -17.47 3.49 -31.18
CA LEU A 164 -16.74 2.54 -30.34
C LEU A 164 -17.54 2.18 -29.08
N VAL A 165 -18.21 3.16 -28.46
CA VAL A 165 -19.06 2.94 -27.28
C VAL A 165 -20.25 2.05 -27.64
N VAL A 166 -20.87 2.29 -28.81
CA VAL A 166 -22.00 1.52 -29.31
C VAL A 166 -21.60 0.05 -29.59
N ARG A 167 -20.42 -0.17 -30.17
CA ARG A 167 -19.93 -1.55 -30.42
C ARG A 167 -19.59 -2.29 -29.13
N PHE A 168 -19.13 -1.59 -28.11
CA PHE A 168 -18.71 -2.20 -26.86
C PHE A 168 -19.88 -2.47 -25.88
N HIS A 169 -21.04 -1.79 -26.06
CA HIS A 169 -22.15 -1.86 -25.10
C HIS A 169 -22.70 -3.28 -24.91
N GLY A 170 -22.85 -4.06 -25.98
CA GLY A 170 -23.37 -5.43 -25.91
C GLY A 170 -22.51 -6.37 -25.04
N ARG A 171 -21.17 -6.25 -25.13
CA ARG A 171 -20.26 -7.01 -24.26
C ARG A 171 -20.37 -6.56 -22.80
N LEU A 172 -20.50 -5.27 -22.58
CA LEU A 172 -20.64 -4.71 -21.26
C LEU A 172 -21.91 -5.23 -20.58
N MET A 173 -23.00 -5.24 -21.31
CA MET A 173 -24.29 -5.78 -20.82
C MET A 173 -24.21 -7.25 -20.46
N GLY A 174 -23.63 -8.08 -21.30
CA GLY A 174 -23.43 -9.50 -21.00
C GLY A 174 -22.63 -9.72 -19.71
N ARG A 175 -21.64 -8.86 -19.44
CA ARG A 175 -20.88 -8.91 -18.18
C ARG A 175 -21.71 -8.48 -16.98
N ILE A 176 -22.48 -7.40 -17.10
CA ILE A 176 -23.36 -6.91 -16.02
C ILE A 176 -24.40 -7.98 -15.68
N GLU A 177 -25.05 -8.56 -16.70
CA GLU A 177 -26.03 -9.63 -16.53
C GLU A 177 -25.42 -10.88 -15.88
N SER A 178 -24.20 -11.25 -16.26
CA SER A 178 -23.47 -12.35 -15.65
C SER A 178 -23.20 -12.13 -14.16
N VAL A 179 -22.79 -10.93 -13.79
CA VAL A 179 -22.59 -10.56 -12.37
C VAL A 179 -23.90 -10.52 -11.61
N HIS A 180 -24.95 -9.95 -12.21
CA HIS A 180 -26.30 -9.92 -11.60
C HIS A 180 -26.86 -11.34 -11.42
N SER A 181 -26.67 -12.22 -12.40
CA SER A 181 -27.03 -13.64 -12.31
C SER A 181 -26.32 -14.36 -11.17
N ALA A 182 -25.01 -14.06 -10.98
CA ALA A 182 -24.23 -14.62 -9.89
C ALA A 182 -24.78 -14.19 -8.50
N ILE A 183 -25.14 -12.92 -8.35
CA ILE A 183 -25.76 -12.40 -7.13
C ILE A 183 -27.13 -13.06 -6.91
N ARG A 184 -27.95 -13.19 -7.95
CA ARG A 184 -29.25 -13.83 -7.87
C ARG A 184 -29.13 -15.29 -7.45
N GLN A 185 -28.23 -16.06 -8.05
CA GLN A 185 -27.97 -17.46 -7.66
C GLN A 185 -27.51 -17.58 -6.21
N TYR A 186 -26.66 -16.66 -5.75
CA TYR A 186 -26.25 -16.62 -4.34
C TYR A 186 -27.45 -16.41 -3.40
N ARG A 187 -28.35 -15.48 -3.73
CA ARG A 187 -29.58 -15.22 -2.98
C ARG A 187 -30.51 -16.41 -2.94
N GLU A 188 -30.79 -16.99 -4.10
CA GLU A 188 -31.70 -18.14 -4.26
C GLU A 188 -31.20 -19.37 -3.48
N ARG A 189 -29.90 -19.64 -3.53
CA ARG A 189 -29.34 -20.84 -2.92
C ARG A 189 -29.05 -20.72 -1.43
N TYR A 190 -28.64 -19.55 -0.95
CA TYR A 190 -28.06 -19.42 0.39
C TYR A 190 -28.78 -18.41 1.28
N VAL A 191 -29.38 -17.35 0.72
CA VAL A 191 -30.00 -16.27 1.52
C VAL A 191 -31.49 -16.54 1.75
N TRP A 192 -32.25 -16.88 0.72
CA TRP A 192 -33.68 -17.12 0.84
C TRP A 192 -34.04 -18.31 1.75
N PRO A 193 -33.35 -19.45 1.69
CA PRO A 193 -33.62 -20.55 2.60
C PRO A 193 -33.48 -20.15 4.09
N LEU A 194 -32.55 -19.24 4.42
CA LEU A 194 -32.39 -18.74 5.79
C LEU A 194 -33.58 -17.92 6.31
N LYS A 195 -34.39 -17.38 5.38
CA LYS A 195 -35.55 -16.53 5.70
C LYS A 195 -36.85 -17.32 5.72
N THR A 196 -36.93 -18.36 4.93
CA THR A 196 -38.17 -19.14 4.69
C THR A 196 -38.23 -20.42 5.52
N GLU A 197 -37.11 -21.03 5.86
CA GLU A 197 -37.03 -22.30 6.54
C GLU A 197 -36.29 -22.18 7.88
N PRO A 198 -36.70 -22.92 8.94
CA PRO A 198 -35.98 -22.98 10.20
C PRO A 198 -34.71 -23.86 10.08
N ILE A 199 -33.79 -23.49 9.22
CA ILE A 199 -32.55 -24.22 9.02
C ILE A 199 -31.64 -23.93 10.22
N LEU A 200 -31.09 -24.97 10.83
CA LEU A 200 -30.08 -24.89 11.89
C LEU A 200 -28.73 -24.45 11.29
N VAL A 201 -28.55 -23.16 11.20
CA VAL A 201 -27.30 -22.53 10.75
C VAL A 201 -26.70 -21.76 11.92
N GLY A 202 -25.39 -21.93 12.14
CA GLY A 202 -24.69 -21.17 13.17
C GLY A 202 -24.82 -19.65 12.96
N ASP A 203 -24.95 -18.89 14.03
CA ASP A 203 -25.18 -17.44 14.00
C ASP A 203 -24.11 -16.68 13.20
N GLU A 204 -22.86 -17.14 13.26
CA GLU A 204 -21.75 -16.52 12.52
C GLU A 204 -21.90 -16.68 11.01
N VAL A 205 -22.23 -17.89 10.55
CA VAL A 205 -22.46 -18.20 9.14
C VAL A 205 -23.69 -17.44 8.64
N ARG A 206 -24.80 -17.47 9.39
CA ARG A 206 -26.02 -16.73 9.06
C ARG A 206 -25.75 -15.24 8.90
N ARG A 207 -24.99 -14.67 9.84
CA ARG A 207 -24.59 -13.25 9.79
C ARG A 207 -23.74 -12.97 8.58
N ALA A 208 -22.77 -13.82 8.25
CA ALA A 208 -21.90 -13.63 7.09
C ALA A 208 -22.70 -13.63 5.77
N LEU A 209 -23.58 -14.60 5.57
CA LEU A 209 -24.42 -14.69 4.37
C LEU A 209 -25.31 -13.45 4.19
N LEU A 210 -25.95 -12.97 5.27
CA LEU A 210 -26.83 -11.80 5.21
C LEU A 210 -26.06 -10.48 5.01
N LEU A 211 -24.92 -10.29 5.69
CA LEU A 211 -24.12 -9.07 5.55
C LEU A 211 -23.43 -8.96 4.18
N VAL A 212 -23.03 -10.10 3.60
CA VAL A 212 -22.48 -10.12 2.24
C VAL A 212 -23.58 -9.83 1.21
N ASP A 213 -24.79 -10.36 1.37
CA ASP A 213 -25.92 -10.00 0.51
C ASP A 213 -26.21 -8.50 0.54
N GLU A 214 -26.30 -7.93 1.74
CA GLU A 214 -26.48 -6.49 1.92
C GLU A 214 -25.34 -5.68 1.26
N TYR A 215 -24.09 -6.10 1.45
CA TYR A 215 -22.93 -5.48 0.81
C TYR A 215 -23.01 -5.52 -0.72
N LEU A 216 -23.35 -6.68 -1.30
CA LEU A 216 -23.50 -6.87 -2.73
C LEU A 216 -24.60 -5.99 -3.30
N SER A 217 -25.73 -5.88 -2.61
CA SER A 217 -26.84 -5.02 -2.99
C SER A 217 -26.40 -3.55 -3.13
N TYR A 218 -25.68 -3.02 -2.12
CA TYR A 218 -25.15 -1.66 -2.18
C TYR A 218 -24.09 -1.46 -3.26
N ARG A 219 -23.23 -2.48 -3.48
CA ARG A 219 -22.17 -2.38 -4.50
C ARG A 219 -22.72 -2.47 -5.91
N LEU A 220 -23.72 -3.30 -6.13
CA LEU A 220 -24.42 -3.38 -7.41
C LEU A 220 -25.08 -2.05 -7.74
N GLU A 221 -25.89 -1.50 -6.83
CA GLU A 221 -26.53 -0.19 -7.02
C GLU A 221 -25.51 0.91 -7.34
N SER A 222 -24.46 1.07 -6.51
CA SER A 222 -23.46 2.12 -6.71
C SER A 222 -22.70 1.97 -8.03
N SER A 223 -22.49 0.73 -8.50
CA SER A 223 -21.82 0.47 -9.78
C SER A 223 -22.75 0.75 -10.96
N LEU A 224 -24.02 0.36 -10.88
CA LEU A 224 -25.02 0.64 -11.91
C LEU A 224 -25.29 2.15 -12.06
N ILE A 225 -25.40 2.90 -10.96
CA ILE A 225 -25.50 4.38 -10.99
C ILE A 225 -24.28 5.00 -11.66
N ALA A 226 -23.07 4.52 -11.34
CA ALA A 226 -21.84 5.03 -11.95
C ALA A 226 -21.78 4.69 -13.46
N LEU A 227 -22.24 3.52 -13.87
CA LEU A 227 -22.34 3.14 -15.29
C LEU A 227 -23.36 4.02 -16.02
N HIS A 228 -24.55 4.22 -15.45
CA HIS A 228 -25.57 5.08 -16.03
C HIS A 228 -25.02 6.49 -16.29
N ARG A 229 -24.37 7.10 -15.31
CA ARG A 229 -23.74 8.43 -15.46
C ARG A 229 -22.66 8.50 -16.53
N LEU A 230 -21.91 7.41 -16.74
CA LEU A 230 -20.88 7.36 -17.78
C LEU A 230 -21.45 7.31 -19.18
N VAL A 231 -22.62 6.69 -19.36
CA VAL A 231 -23.26 6.56 -20.68
C VAL A 231 -24.27 7.67 -21.00
N GLU A 232 -24.76 8.38 -19.98
CA GLU A 232 -25.74 9.47 -20.13
C GLU A 232 -25.40 10.51 -21.24
N PRO A 233 -24.13 10.93 -21.43
CA PRO A 233 -23.77 11.89 -22.49
C PRO A 233 -23.96 11.36 -23.92
N TYR A 234 -24.13 10.04 -24.11
CA TYR A 234 -24.28 9.42 -25.44
C TYR A 234 -25.74 9.28 -25.92
N GLY A 235 -26.71 9.60 -25.05
CA GLY A 235 -28.14 9.72 -25.39
C GLY A 235 -28.71 8.49 -26.13
N GLU A 236 -29.45 8.74 -27.21
CA GLU A 236 -30.16 7.71 -27.99
C GLU A 236 -29.29 6.57 -28.52
N GLN A 237 -27.96 6.78 -28.64
CA GLN A 237 -27.05 5.74 -29.18
C GLN A 237 -26.86 4.55 -28.22
N VAL A 238 -27.16 4.73 -26.94
CA VAL A 238 -27.01 3.72 -25.88
C VAL A 238 -28.27 3.61 -25.02
N GLU A 239 -29.43 3.97 -25.59
CA GLU A 239 -30.72 3.94 -24.89
C GLU A 239 -31.05 2.56 -24.32
N ASP A 240 -30.80 1.49 -25.09
CA ASP A 240 -30.97 0.10 -24.62
C ASP A 240 -30.15 -0.20 -23.36
N LEU A 241 -28.90 0.27 -23.32
CA LEU A 241 -28.03 0.10 -22.15
C LEU A 241 -28.57 0.88 -20.94
N GLN A 242 -29.05 2.11 -21.15
CA GLN A 242 -29.64 2.92 -20.10
C GLN A 242 -30.89 2.26 -19.51
N HIS A 243 -31.82 1.84 -20.37
CA HIS A 243 -33.03 1.14 -19.93
C HIS A 243 -32.76 -0.16 -19.17
N GLN A 244 -31.78 -0.95 -19.62
CA GLN A 244 -31.40 -2.19 -18.94
C GLN A 244 -30.76 -1.89 -17.57
N VAL A 245 -29.89 -0.90 -17.47
CA VAL A 245 -29.30 -0.46 -16.20
C VAL A 245 -30.37 0.05 -15.25
N GLU A 246 -31.34 0.81 -15.73
CA GLU A 246 -32.47 1.32 -14.93
C GLU A 246 -33.39 0.18 -14.45
N ALA A 247 -33.68 -0.82 -15.31
CA ALA A 247 -34.44 -1.98 -14.92
C ALA A 247 -33.74 -2.79 -13.81
N LEU A 248 -32.43 -3.00 -13.92
CA LEU A 248 -31.65 -3.65 -12.89
C LEU A 248 -31.62 -2.84 -11.58
N LEU A 249 -31.49 -1.51 -11.65
CA LEU A 249 -31.56 -0.62 -10.49
C LEU A 249 -32.91 -0.69 -9.79
N THR A 250 -34.01 -0.64 -10.56
CA THR A 250 -35.37 -0.72 -10.02
C THR A 250 -35.62 -2.06 -9.34
N GLY A 251 -35.19 -3.17 -9.99
CA GLY A 251 -35.27 -4.51 -9.42
C GLY A 251 -34.46 -4.65 -8.12
N GLU A 252 -33.27 -4.11 -8.08
CA GLU A 252 -32.42 -4.15 -6.88
C GLU A 252 -32.96 -3.31 -5.73
N LEU A 253 -33.55 -2.15 -6.03
CA LEU A 253 -34.22 -1.31 -5.04
C LEU A 253 -35.44 -2.03 -4.45
N ALA A 254 -36.26 -2.66 -5.29
CA ALA A 254 -37.42 -3.46 -4.85
C ALA A 254 -36.97 -4.63 -3.95
N TYR A 255 -35.95 -5.38 -4.37
CA TYR A 255 -35.37 -6.45 -3.54
C TYR A 255 -34.92 -5.96 -2.18
N ARG A 256 -34.23 -4.84 -2.14
CA ARG A 256 -33.70 -4.28 -0.89
C ARG A 256 -34.82 -3.81 0.03
N HIS A 257 -35.83 -3.17 -0.52
CA HIS A 257 -36.98 -2.72 0.27
C HIS A 257 -37.73 -3.90 0.91
N GLU A 258 -37.84 -5.02 0.20
CA GLU A 258 -38.53 -6.20 0.71
C GLU A 258 -37.68 -7.02 1.69
N HIS A 259 -36.39 -7.15 1.41
CA HIS A 259 -35.56 -8.17 2.06
C HIS A 259 -34.48 -7.62 2.99
N VAL A 260 -34.11 -6.35 2.92
CA VAL A 260 -33.06 -5.74 3.75
C VAL A 260 -33.68 -4.71 4.69
N GLN A 261 -33.97 -5.11 5.93
CA GLN A 261 -34.66 -4.27 6.94
C GLN A 261 -34.00 -2.89 7.14
N ALA A 262 -32.67 -2.79 7.05
CA ALA A 262 -31.95 -1.54 7.18
C ALA A 262 -32.17 -0.55 6.02
N ALA A 263 -32.75 -0.99 4.89
CA ALA A 263 -33.01 -0.16 3.73
C ALA A 263 -34.28 0.67 3.80
N ALA A 264 -35.25 0.27 4.64
CA ALA A 264 -36.49 1.02 4.86
C ALA A 264 -36.27 2.40 5.52
N GLU A 265 -35.07 2.68 6.02
CA GLU A 265 -34.72 3.91 6.72
C GLU A 265 -34.02 4.97 5.85
N ARG A 266 -34.12 4.90 4.53
CA ARG A 266 -33.59 5.90 3.59
C ARG A 266 -34.38 7.21 3.55
N VAL A 267 -34.71 7.74 4.68
CA VAL A 267 -35.19 9.11 4.73
C VAL A 267 -33.97 10.03 4.81
N GLU A 268 -33.99 11.14 4.10
CA GLU A 268 -32.93 12.15 3.99
C GLU A 268 -32.28 12.55 5.33
N ALA A 269 -32.95 12.32 6.43
CA ALA A 269 -32.48 12.61 7.80
C ALA A 269 -31.39 11.63 8.33
N ARG A 270 -31.04 10.52 7.62
CA ARG A 270 -30.11 9.49 8.12
C ARG A 270 -29.01 9.07 7.16
N VAL A 271 -28.60 9.97 6.26
CA VAL A 271 -27.51 9.73 5.31
C VAL A 271 -26.22 9.34 6.01
N GLU A 272 -25.93 9.91 7.17
CA GLU A 272 -24.76 9.59 7.98
C GLU A 272 -24.75 8.12 8.43
N THR A 273 -25.87 7.63 8.97
CA THR A 273 -26.02 6.22 9.41
C THR A 273 -25.84 5.26 8.22
N TYR A 274 -26.36 5.62 7.06
CA TYR A 274 -26.20 4.84 5.83
C TYR A 274 -24.73 4.73 5.42
N TYR A 275 -24.01 5.85 5.37
CA TYR A 275 -22.58 5.87 5.03
C TYR A 275 -21.74 5.09 6.05
N TYR A 276 -22.03 5.24 7.32
CA TYR A 276 -21.35 4.49 8.39
C TYR A 276 -21.54 2.98 8.22
N ARG A 277 -22.79 2.53 7.97
CA ARG A 277 -23.08 1.12 7.73
C ARG A 277 -22.36 0.57 6.49
N LEU A 278 -22.38 1.31 5.38
CA LEU A 278 -21.63 0.94 4.18
C LEU A 278 -20.13 0.81 4.45
N GLY A 279 -19.57 1.68 5.27
CA GLY A 279 -18.18 1.61 5.72
C GLY A 279 -17.89 0.35 6.55
N LEU A 280 -18.81 -0.03 7.44
CA LEU A 280 -18.70 -1.26 8.25
C LEU A 280 -18.80 -2.52 7.39
N LEU A 281 -19.76 -2.58 6.46
CA LEU A 281 -19.93 -3.69 5.52
C LEU A 281 -18.68 -3.87 4.66
N LYS A 282 -18.12 -2.78 4.13
CA LYS A 282 -16.87 -2.81 3.38
C LYS A 282 -15.73 -3.41 4.21
N LYS A 283 -15.55 -2.95 5.45
CA LYS A 283 -14.51 -3.46 6.35
C LYS A 283 -14.72 -4.95 6.64
N TYR A 284 -15.95 -5.36 6.95
CA TYR A 284 -16.32 -6.74 7.26
C TYR A 284 -16.01 -7.68 6.08
N VAL A 285 -16.45 -7.32 4.86
CA VAL A 285 -16.24 -8.17 3.67
C VAL A 285 -14.78 -8.18 3.25
N SER A 286 -14.08 -7.04 3.26
CA SER A 286 -12.69 -6.96 2.83
C SER A 286 -11.68 -7.53 3.83
N GLU A 287 -12.10 -7.85 5.06
CA GLU A 287 -11.23 -8.41 6.10
C GLU A 287 -10.47 -9.67 5.65
N VAL A 288 -11.12 -10.52 4.84
CA VAL A 288 -10.55 -11.75 4.28
C VAL A 288 -9.28 -11.53 3.46
N LEU A 289 -9.09 -10.33 2.93
CA LEU A 289 -7.93 -9.98 2.11
C LEU A 289 -6.76 -9.43 2.93
N PHE A 290 -6.95 -9.10 4.22
CA PHE A 290 -5.89 -8.48 5.00
C PHE A 290 -4.83 -9.48 5.45
N VAL A 291 -3.56 -9.07 5.29
CA VAL A 291 -2.40 -9.77 5.78
C VAL A 291 -2.20 -9.42 7.25
N GLN A 292 -2.07 -10.44 8.09
CA GLN A 292 -1.77 -10.25 9.51
C GLN A 292 -0.29 -9.88 9.67
N THR A 293 -0.02 -8.84 10.44
CA THR A 293 1.34 -8.37 10.69
C THR A 293 1.68 -8.52 12.17
N ARG A 294 2.89 -9.03 12.46
CA ARG A 294 3.45 -9.13 13.80
C ARG A 294 4.74 -8.35 13.87
N ARG A 295 4.76 -7.27 14.63
CA ARG A 295 6.01 -6.53 14.91
C ARG A 295 6.90 -7.34 15.86
N ILE A 296 8.15 -7.52 15.47
CA ILE A 296 9.18 -8.15 16.30
C ILE A 296 10.06 -7.04 16.84
N ASN A 297 10.07 -6.90 18.15
CA ASN A 297 10.99 -5.97 18.80
C ASN A 297 12.31 -6.72 19.06
N LYS A 298 13.29 -6.52 18.18
CA LYS A 298 14.64 -7.07 18.34
C LYS A 298 15.53 -6.18 19.21
N ASP A 299 15.10 -5.00 19.60
CA ASP A 299 15.88 -4.04 20.38
C ASP A 299 16.37 -4.66 21.69
N ASN A 300 15.53 -5.39 22.40
CA ASN A 300 15.91 -6.07 23.64
C ASN A 300 16.96 -7.14 23.41
N LEU A 301 16.87 -7.91 22.32
CA LEU A 301 17.85 -8.91 21.97
C LEU A 301 19.23 -8.27 21.72
N TYR A 302 19.25 -7.21 20.91
CA TYR A 302 20.49 -6.49 20.60
C TYR A 302 21.07 -5.77 21.81
N ARG A 303 20.25 -5.13 22.64
CA ARG A 303 20.68 -4.50 23.89
C ARG A 303 21.30 -5.53 24.84
N ASN A 304 20.71 -6.71 24.95
CA ASN A 304 21.25 -7.80 25.75
C ASN A 304 22.56 -8.34 25.17
N PHE A 305 22.66 -8.47 23.85
CA PHE A 305 23.91 -8.87 23.19
C PHE A 305 25.03 -7.84 23.41
N VAL A 306 24.76 -6.54 23.25
CA VAL A 306 25.72 -5.47 23.53
C VAL A 306 26.13 -5.47 25.01
N ALA A 307 25.18 -5.68 25.92
CA ALA A 307 25.46 -5.75 27.35
C ALA A 307 26.35 -6.97 27.68
N ALA A 308 26.07 -8.14 27.07
CA ALA A 308 26.89 -9.33 27.24
C ALA A 308 28.30 -9.16 26.65
N PHE A 309 28.41 -8.55 25.46
CA PHE A 309 29.69 -8.24 24.82
C PHE A 309 30.52 -7.24 25.67
N GLY A 310 29.91 -6.17 26.17
CA GLY A 310 30.57 -5.23 27.07
C GLY A 310 31.02 -5.87 28.38
N ALA A 311 30.22 -6.81 28.92
CA ALA A 311 30.60 -7.56 30.10
C ALA A 311 31.76 -8.52 29.82
N ALA A 312 31.79 -9.18 28.65
CA ALA A 312 32.90 -10.07 28.24
C ALA A 312 34.21 -9.29 28.07
N LEU A 313 34.18 -8.09 27.45
CA LEU A 313 35.36 -7.22 27.32
C LEU A 313 35.88 -6.77 28.69
N ALA A 314 34.99 -6.38 29.58
CA ALA A 314 35.36 -5.98 30.95
C ALA A 314 35.93 -7.16 31.76
N ALA A 315 35.41 -8.36 31.58
CA ALA A 315 35.93 -9.57 32.21
C ALA A 315 37.31 -9.93 31.65
N ALA A 316 37.52 -9.87 30.35
CA ALA A 316 38.81 -10.11 29.71
C ALA A 316 39.89 -9.13 30.23
N PHE A 317 39.54 -7.86 30.34
CA PHE A 317 40.39 -6.83 30.93
C PHE A 317 40.75 -7.17 32.41
N ALA A 318 39.75 -7.57 33.21
CA ALA A 318 39.98 -7.94 34.61
C ALA A 318 40.90 -9.19 34.75
N VAL A 319 40.75 -10.19 33.85
CA VAL A 319 41.63 -11.37 33.82
C VAL A 319 43.06 -10.95 33.46
N LEU A 320 43.24 -10.14 32.42
CA LEU A 320 44.57 -9.64 32.02
C LEU A 320 45.28 -8.87 33.14
N THR A 321 44.54 -7.96 33.82
CA THR A 321 45.09 -7.24 34.95
C THR A 321 45.43 -8.14 36.14
N ASN A 322 44.60 -9.17 36.38
CA ASN A 322 44.85 -10.13 37.44
C ASN A 322 46.09 -11.00 37.16
N VAL A 323 46.30 -11.42 35.92
CA VAL A 323 47.51 -12.13 35.48
C VAL A 323 48.76 -11.27 35.64
N GLN A 324 48.68 -10.00 35.29
CA GLN A 324 49.79 -9.06 35.44
C GLN A 324 50.11 -8.81 36.92
N THR A 325 49.11 -8.59 37.79
CA THR A 325 49.31 -8.42 39.24
C THR A 325 49.91 -9.70 39.87
N THR A 326 49.46 -10.89 39.45
CA THR A 326 50.02 -12.16 39.94
C THR A 326 51.48 -12.32 39.53
N ARG A 327 51.83 -11.97 38.26
CA ARG A 327 53.24 -11.99 37.81
C ARG A 327 54.12 -11.01 38.60
N MET A 328 53.61 -9.83 38.98
CA MET A 328 54.31 -8.86 39.80
C MET A 328 54.51 -9.35 41.24
N MET A 329 53.63 -10.21 41.79
CA MET A 329 53.76 -10.84 43.10
C MET A 329 54.80 -11.92 43.16
N LEU A 330 55.05 -12.65 42.07
CA LEU A 330 55.95 -13.79 41.98
C LEU A 330 57.43 -13.38 41.91
N ASN A 331 57.78 -12.14 41.58
CA ASN A 331 59.16 -11.61 41.57
C ASN A 331 59.55 -11.08 42.96
N GLN A 332 60.41 -11.82 43.67
CA GLN A 332 60.85 -11.48 45.04
C GLN A 332 61.71 -10.23 45.14
N GLU A 333 61.33 -9.33 46.00
CA GLU A 333 62.05 -8.43 46.93
C GLU A 333 61.23 -7.16 47.20
N ASP A 334 61.15 -6.72 48.48
CA ASP A 334 60.46 -5.55 49.06
C ASP A 334 58.91 -5.59 49.11
N TRP A 335 58.39 -6.07 50.23
CA TRP A 335 56.95 -6.37 50.41
C TRP A 335 56.05 -5.11 50.66
N SER A 336 56.51 -4.10 51.40
CA SER A 336 55.61 -3.05 51.91
C SER A 336 55.11 -2.09 50.83
N PHE A 337 55.96 -1.60 49.97
CA PHE A 337 55.61 -0.65 48.94
C PHE A 337 54.82 -1.30 47.77
N ARG A 338 55.09 -2.57 47.49
CA ARG A 338 54.45 -3.35 46.43
C ARG A 338 52.99 -3.69 46.75
N ILE A 339 52.66 -4.00 48.02
CA ILE A 339 51.28 -4.29 48.42
C ILE A 339 50.40 -3.03 48.17
N ILE A 340 50.90 -1.85 48.50
CA ILE A 340 50.19 -0.60 48.24
C ILE A 340 50.02 -0.36 46.72
N ALA A 341 51.08 -0.58 45.93
CA ALA A 341 51.06 -0.40 44.51
C ALA A 341 50.10 -1.39 43.81
N ILE A 342 50.09 -2.66 44.20
CA ILE A 342 49.21 -3.72 43.70
C ILE A 342 47.75 -3.45 44.07
N THR A 343 47.50 -3.01 45.32
CA THR A 343 46.14 -2.63 45.74
C THR A 343 45.64 -1.42 44.97
N MET A 344 46.46 -0.39 44.77
CA MET A 344 46.10 0.77 43.94
C MET A 344 45.86 0.37 42.48
N LEU A 345 46.70 -0.48 41.91
CA LEU A 345 46.52 -1.01 40.57
C LEU A 345 45.21 -1.82 40.45
N GLY A 346 44.87 -2.61 41.48
CA GLY A 346 43.61 -3.36 41.55
C GLY A 346 42.38 -2.43 41.60
N ILE A 347 42.45 -1.36 42.40
CA ILE A 347 41.38 -0.35 42.48
C ILE A 347 41.21 0.35 41.12
N ILE A 348 42.32 0.78 40.50
CA ILE A 348 42.32 1.45 39.20
C ILE A 348 41.75 0.47 38.15
N ALA A 349 42.20 -0.77 38.14
CA ALA A 349 41.69 -1.77 37.21
C ALA A 349 40.19 -2.04 37.37
N TYR A 350 39.68 -1.99 38.60
CA TYR A 350 38.25 -2.18 38.87
C TYR A 350 37.43 -1.00 38.33
N VAL A 351 37.90 0.21 38.53
CA VAL A 351 37.26 1.42 37.98
C VAL A 351 37.25 1.39 36.42
N PHE A 352 38.38 1.01 35.82
CA PHE A 352 38.47 0.90 34.37
C PHE A 352 37.57 -0.19 33.80
N LYS A 353 37.44 -1.32 34.48
CA LYS A 353 36.52 -2.40 34.10
C LYS A 353 35.08 -1.92 33.97
N ASP A 354 34.59 -1.15 34.94
CA ASP A 354 33.22 -0.63 34.90
C ASP A 354 33.06 0.46 33.82
N ARG A 355 34.07 1.32 33.65
CA ARG A 355 34.08 2.31 32.57
C ARG A 355 34.11 1.68 31.18
N ILE A 356 34.88 0.61 30.95
CA ILE A 356 34.91 -0.13 29.69
C ILE A 356 33.52 -0.69 29.37
N LYS A 357 32.85 -1.28 30.36
CA LYS A 357 31.49 -1.79 30.22
C LYS A 357 30.50 -0.70 29.81
N ASP A 358 30.53 0.44 30.48
CA ASP A 358 29.61 1.55 30.25
C ASP A 358 29.87 2.24 28.89
N LEU A 359 31.12 2.55 28.59
CA LEU A 359 31.54 3.14 27.32
C LEU A 359 31.21 2.20 26.13
N THR A 360 31.42 0.89 26.33
CA THR A 360 31.04 -0.10 25.30
C THR A 360 29.54 -0.09 25.05
N LYS A 361 28.72 -0.06 26.11
CA LYS A 361 27.27 0.03 25.97
C LYS A 361 26.84 1.31 25.27
N GLU A 362 27.37 2.46 25.66
CA GLU A 362 27.02 3.76 25.09
C GLU A 362 27.43 3.85 23.61
N TYR A 363 28.67 3.46 23.30
CA TYR A 363 29.21 3.48 21.94
C TYR A 363 28.42 2.54 21.01
N PHE A 364 28.20 1.29 21.41
CA PHE A 364 27.47 0.34 20.59
C PHE A 364 25.97 0.67 20.51
N ASN A 365 25.33 1.13 21.58
CA ASN A 365 23.92 1.55 21.52
C ASN A 365 23.69 2.71 20.54
N SER A 366 24.59 3.70 20.52
CA SER A 366 24.48 4.83 19.60
C SER A 366 24.70 4.40 18.13
N ARG A 367 25.69 3.52 17.87
CA ARG A 367 26.03 3.03 16.53
C ARG A 367 25.02 1.98 16.03
N LEU A 368 24.61 1.04 16.87
CA LEU A 368 23.65 0.02 16.50
C LEU A 368 22.27 0.59 16.14
N LYS A 369 21.80 1.61 16.83
CA LYS A 369 20.57 2.32 16.45
C LYS A 369 20.58 2.86 15.02
N SER A 370 21.77 3.15 14.47
CA SER A 370 21.88 3.62 13.08
C SER A 370 21.89 2.49 12.05
N TRP A 371 22.20 1.25 12.45
CA TRP A 371 22.33 0.10 11.55
C TRP A 371 21.10 -0.80 11.55
N LEU A 372 20.35 -0.78 12.65
CA LEU A 372 19.16 -1.60 12.80
C LEU A 372 17.94 -0.93 12.15
N PRO A 373 17.01 -1.72 11.59
CA PRO A 373 15.71 -1.19 11.20
C PRO A 373 14.93 -0.74 12.45
N ASP A 374 14.13 0.32 12.32
CA ASP A 374 13.27 0.79 13.40
C ASP A 374 12.17 -0.24 13.72
N TYR A 375 11.65 -0.89 12.67
CA TYR A 375 10.68 -1.97 12.79
C TYR A 375 11.07 -3.17 11.92
N ASP A 376 10.89 -4.36 12.49
CA ASP A 376 10.94 -5.65 11.79
C ASP A 376 9.57 -6.31 11.95
N VAL A 377 8.89 -6.53 10.83
CA VAL A 377 7.50 -6.99 10.79
C VAL A 377 7.45 -8.31 10.06
N GLN A 378 6.91 -9.34 10.69
CA GLN A 378 6.56 -10.60 10.05
C GLN A 378 5.13 -10.52 9.50
N MET A 379 4.93 -11.10 8.34
CA MET A 379 3.66 -11.14 7.63
C MET A 379 3.14 -12.57 7.58
N PHE A 380 1.86 -12.74 7.91
CA PHE A 380 1.18 -14.03 7.90
C PHE A 380 -0.13 -13.91 7.14
N TYR A 381 -0.49 -14.96 6.44
CA TYR A 381 -1.79 -15.08 5.81
C TYR A 381 -2.53 -16.28 6.38
N THR A 382 -3.82 -16.10 6.71
CA THR A 382 -4.67 -17.19 7.17
C THR A 382 -5.34 -17.83 5.96
N HIS A 383 -5.08 -19.12 5.75
CA HIS A 383 -5.74 -19.93 4.75
C HIS A 383 -6.41 -21.14 5.41
N PHE A 384 -7.18 -21.89 4.65
CA PHE A 384 -7.89 -23.06 5.14
C PHE A 384 -7.41 -24.30 4.38
N ASP A 385 -7.22 -25.39 5.12
CA ASP A 385 -6.94 -26.71 4.52
C ASP A 385 -8.22 -27.33 3.95
N ALA A 386 -8.08 -28.51 3.32
CA ALA A 386 -9.20 -29.24 2.73
C ALA A 386 -10.26 -29.68 3.77
N GLU A 387 -9.87 -29.78 5.04
CA GLU A 387 -10.74 -30.13 6.14
C GLU A 387 -11.39 -28.90 6.84
N GLY A 388 -11.16 -27.70 6.33
CA GLY A 388 -11.71 -26.44 6.85
C GLY A 388 -11.02 -25.89 8.11
N ARG A 389 -9.82 -26.39 8.46
CA ARG A 389 -9.04 -25.86 9.59
C ARG A 389 -8.26 -24.63 9.16
N SER A 390 -8.33 -23.58 9.98
CA SER A 390 -7.57 -22.36 9.70
C SER A 390 -6.09 -22.55 10.06
N GLU A 391 -5.23 -22.23 9.11
CA GLU A 391 -3.77 -22.25 9.26
C GLU A 391 -3.18 -20.88 8.99
N LYS A 392 -2.19 -20.48 9.82
CA LYS A 392 -1.45 -19.23 9.61
C LYS A 392 -0.10 -19.54 9.01
N ALA A 393 0.04 -19.31 7.73
CA ALA A 393 1.29 -19.50 7.02
C ALA A 393 2.12 -18.22 6.95
N TYR A 394 3.44 -18.37 7.02
CA TYR A 394 4.38 -17.27 6.87
C TYR A 394 4.44 -16.81 5.41
N LEU A 395 4.23 -15.52 5.22
CA LEU A 395 4.22 -14.88 3.91
C LEU A 395 5.54 -14.17 3.58
N GLY A 396 6.22 -13.67 4.62
CA GLY A 396 7.43 -12.91 4.45
C GLY A 396 7.70 -11.92 5.58
N SER A 397 8.67 -11.03 5.36
CA SER A 397 9.04 -10.00 6.33
C SER A 397 9.18 -8.62 5.68
N SER A 398 8.99 -7.58 6.49
CA SER A 398 9.23 -6.19 6.12
C SER A 398 10.11 -5.51 7.17
N GLN A 399 11.09 -4.72 6.72
CA GLN A 399 11.95 -3.90 7.57
C GLN A 399 11.75 -2.44 7.21
N GLU A 400 11.60 -1.60 8.22
CA GLU A 400 11.34 -0.18 8.05
C GLU A 400 12.35 0.67 8.83
N THR A 401 12.79 1.77 8.22
CA THR A 401 13.75 2.70 8.79
C THR A 401 13.42 4.13 8.42
N VAL A 402 13.46 5.04 9.39
CA VAL A 402 13.30 6.49 9.17
C VAL A 402 14.56 7.23 9.61
N ARG A 403 15.06 8.11 8.77
CA ARG A 403 16.26 8.93 9.05
C ARG A 403 16.12 10.34 8.52
N TYR A 404 16.64 11.30 9.27
CA TYR A 404 16.89 12.63 8.75
C TYR A 404 18.20 12.63 7.98
N LEU A 405 18.18 13.15 6.77
CA LEU A 405 19.36 13.27 5.91
C LEU A 405 19.78 14.73 5.78
N GLN A 406 21.08 14.94 5.82
CA GLN A 406 21.66 16.18 5.33
C GLN A 406 21.68 16.12 3.79
N ARG A 407 21.49 17.25 3.14
CA ARG A 407 21.44 17.30 1.67
C ARG A 407 22.72 16.75 1.03
N ALA A 408 23.88 17.04 1.60
CA ALA A 408 25.17 16.51 1.13
C ALA A 408 25.27 14.97 1.15
N SER A 409 24.38 14.29 1.88
CA SER A 409 24.31 12.82 1.94
C SER A 409 23.16 12.22 1.11
N LEU A 410 22.48 13.05 0.28
CA LEU A 410 21.48 12.56 -0.65
C LEU A 410 22.16 11.77 -1.79
N PRO A 411 21.54 10.67 -2.25
CA PRO A 411 21.97 10.03 -3.49
C PRO A 411 21.87 11.00 -4.68
N PRO A 412 22.85 10.99 -5.61
CA PRO A 412 22.87 11.93 -6.74
C PRO A 412 21.61 11.89 -7.62
N ASP A 413 21.04 10.69 -7.82
CA ASP A 413 19.81 10.45 -8.55
C ASP A 413 18.60 11.15 -7.91
N ILE A 414 18.51 11.11 -6.59
CA ILE A 414 17.43 11.75 -5.82
C ILE A 414 17.59 13.27 -5.83
N ASP A 415 18.82 13.76 -5.66
CA ASP A 415 19.10 15.21 -5.70
C ASP A 415 18.79 15.79 -7.09
N TYR A 416 19.20 15.11 -8.16
CA TYR A 416 18.87 15.47 -9.54
C TYR A 416 17.34 15.54 -9.75
N LEU A 417 16.61 14.49 -9.39
CA LEU A 417 15.14 14.46 -9.51
C LEU A 417 14.48 15.57 -8.71
N ARG A 418 15.02 15.90 -7.54
CA ARG A 418 14.48 16.98 -6.71
C ARG A 418 14.69 18.35 -7.34
N GLN A 419 15.81 18.55 -8.04
CA GLN A 419 16.16 19.81 -8.69
C GLN A 419 15.38 20.05 -9.99
N LEU A 420 14.91 18.98 -10.66
CA LEU A 420 14.08 19.13 -11.85
C LEU A 420 12.91 20.12 -11.56
N GLY A 421 12.79 21.16 -12.37
CA GLY A 421 11.73 22.13 -12.24
C GLY A 421 11.96 23.29 -11.27
N HIS A 422 13.13 23.42 -10.74
CA HIS A 422 13.53 24.60 -10.00
C HIS A 422 14.38 25.52 -10.89
N ARG A 423 14.00 26.81 -10.93
CA ARG A 423 14.89 27.80 -11.52
C ARG A 423 16.14 27.89 -10.65
N ALA A 424 17.32 27.85 -11.28
CA ALA A 424 18.61 27.84 -10.62
C ALA A 424 18.85 29.04 -9.66
N GLU A 425 18.07 30.09 -9.77
CA GLU A 425 18.18 31.34 -9.00
C GLU A 425 17.74 31.21 -7.54
N LEU A 426 16.93 30.20 -7.19
CA LEU A 426 16.45 29.97 -5.84
C LEU A 426 17.08 28.68 -5.31
N GLU A 427 18.18 28.81 -4.55
CA GLU A 427 18.82 27.67 -3.88
C GLU A 427 17.81 26.98 -2.93
N PRO A 428 17.10 25.91 -3.34
CA PRO A 428 16.12 25.24 -2.48
C PRO A 428 16.80 24.60 -1.25
N GLU A 429 18.11 24.44 -1.28
CA GLU A 429 18.94 23.82 -0.26
C GLU A 429 18.82 24.44 1.11
N ARG A 430 18.64 25.76 1.18
CA ARG A 430 18.54 26.50 2.43
C ARG A 430 17.16 26.37 3.08
N PHE A 431 16.17 25.81 2.38
CA PHE A 431 14.76 25.92 2.76
C PHE A 431 14.05 24.59 3.01
N GLU A 432 14.75 23.45 2.97
CA GLU A 432 14.12 22.14 3.14
C GLU A 432 14.80 21.26 4.20
N THR A 433 13.98 20.49 4.91
CA THR A 433 14.41 19.38 5.77
C THR A 433 14.08 18.07 5.07
N VAL A 434 15.03 17.13 4.98
CA VAL A 434 14.85 15.86 4.29
C VAL A 434 14.67 14.74 5.29
N LEU A 435 13.54 14.04 5.19
CA LEU A 435 13.26 12.82 5.91
C LEU A 435 13.23 11.66 4.91
N HIS A 436 14.03 10.64 5.15
CA HIS A 436 14.11 9.42 4.35
C HIS A 436 13.45 8.26 5.08
N TYR A 437 12.45 7.69 4.47
CA TYR A 437 11.81 6.44 4.88
C TYR A 437 12.20 5.35 3.91
N ASN A 438 12.73 4.24 4.42
CA ASN A 438 13.09 3.05 3.65
C ASN A 438 12.27 1.87 4.16
N LYS A 439 11.67 1.14 3.23
CA LYS A 439 10.93 -0.10 3.48
C LYS A 439 11.46 -1.21 2.58
N ARG A 440 11.93 -2.28 3.20
CA ARG A 440 12.41 -3.49 2.50
C ARG A 440 11.46 -4.63 2.78
N MET A 441 10.94 -5.24 1.72
CA MET A 441 10.02 -6.37 1.81
C MET A 441 10.63 -7.60 1.15
N ARG A 442 10.50 -8.74 1.83
CA ARG A 442 10.95 -10.05 1.37
C ARG A 442 9.78 -11.01 1.48
N PHE A 443 9.34 -11.55 0.35
CA PHE A 443 8.30 -12.57 0.32
C PHE A 443 8.94 -13.96 0.26
N GLU A 444 8.58 -14.80 1.22
CA GLU A 444 9.05 -16.18 1.38
C GLU A 444 7.82 -17.04 1.66
N LEU A 445 7.15 -17.47 0.59
CA LEU A 445 5.94 -18.27 0.70
C LEU A 445 6.26 -19.66 1.20
N GLU A 446 5.60 -20.09 2.27
CA GLU A 446 5.54 -21.51 2.66
C GLU A 446 4.87 -22.33 1.55
N GLU A 447 5.16 -23.63 1.49
CA GLU A 447 4.67 -24.51 0.42
C GLU A 447 3.15 -24.58 0.41
N SER A 448 2.52 -24.74 1.58
CA SER A 448 1.06 -24.73 1.74
C SER A 448 0.41 -23.45 1.21
N LEU A 449 1.01 -22.30 1.50
CA LEU A 449 0.52 -21.00 1.04
C LEU A 449 0.77 -20.79 -0.46
N ARG A 450 1.85 -21.33 -0.99
CA ARG A 450 2.16 -21.30 -2.42
C ARG A 450 1.12 -22.07 -3.22
N ASP A 451 0.76 -23.26 -2.77
CA ASP A 451 -0.26 -24.08 -3.40
C ASP A 451 -1.63 -23.43 -3.30
N HIS A 452 -2.00 -22.90 -2.15
CA HIS A 452 -3.23 -22.14 -1.96
C HIS A 452 -3.30 -20.92 -2.87
N PHE A 453 -2.24 -20.11 -2.95
CA PHE A 453 -2.19 -18.94 -3.82
C PHE A 453 -2.19 -19.32 -5.30
N GLY A 454 -1.55 -20.43 -5.68
CA GLY A 454 -1.58 -20.96 -7.02
C GLY A 454 -3.00 -21.38 -7.45
N GLN A 455 -3.72 -22.09 -6.60
CA GLN A 455 -5.09 -22.53 -6.83
C GLN A 455 -6.08 -21.35 -6.87
N ALA A 456 -5.90 -20.37 -5.96
CA ALA A 456 -6.73 -19.17 -5.87
C ALA A 456 -6.31 -18.06 -6.85
N GLU A 457 -5.26 -18.27 -7.67
CA GLU A 457 -4.68 -17.30 -8.62
C GLU A 457 -4.29 -15.96 -7.93
N ILE A 458 -3.84 -16.03 -6.69
CA ILE A 458 -3.37 -14.87 -5.93
C ILE A 458 -1.91 -14.59 -6.33
N ARG A 459 -1.68 -13.51 -7.07
CA ARG A 459 -0.37 -13.17 -7.60
C ARG A 459 0.27 -11.92 -7.02
N ARG A 460 -0.52 -11.06 -6.37
CA ARG A 460 -0.06 -9.72 -5.95
C ARG A 460 -0.52 -9.38 -4.54
N ILE A 461 0.29 -8.59 -3.85
CA ILE A 461 -0.01 -7.98 -2.56
C ILE A 461 -0.01 -6.47 -2.73
N HIS A 462 -1.05 -5.83 -2.21
CA HIS A 462 -1.13 -4.39 -2.11
C HIS A 462 -0.64 -3.93 -0.73
N ASP A 463 0.30 -3.00 -0.71
CA ASP A 463 0.64 -2.22 0.46
C ASP A 463 0.11 -0.80 0.28
N VAL A 464 -0.69 -0.36 1.21
CA VAL A 464 -1.26 0.99 1.22
C VAL A 464 -0.59 1.77 2.33
N LEU A 465 0.25 2.73 1.94
CA LEU A 465 0.87 3.69 2.83
C LEU A 465 0.00 4.94 2.90
N ARG A 466 -0.48 5.29 4.09
CA ARG A 466 -1.15 6.57 4.34
C ARG A 466 -0.29 7.42 5.25
N PHE A 467 -0.14 8.69 4.88
CA PHE A 467 0.60 9.66 5.63
C PHE A 467 -0.30 10.84 5.99
N ASP A 468 -0.44 11.10 7.30
CA ASP A 468 -1.23 12.20 7.84
C ASP A 468 -0.38 13.47 7.96
N VAL A 469 -0.83 14.55 7.33
CA VAL A 469 -0.15 15.85 7.34
C VAL A 469 -0.75 16.83 8.35
N SER A 470 -1.73 16.42 9.14
CA SER A 470 -2.48 17.29 10.06
C SER A 470 -1.58 18.05 11.05
N GLN A 471 -0.52 17.41 11.56
CA GLN A 471 0.42 18.04 12.48
C GLN A 471 1.16 19.24 11.86
N PHE A 472 1.34 19.23 10.53
CA PHE A 472 2.03 20.31 9.84
C PHE A 472 1.11 21.48 9.51
N LEU A 473 -0.19 21.22 9.33
CA LEU A 473 -1.17 22.24 8.94
C LEU A 473 -1.33 23.31 10.02
N ALA A 474 -1.23 22.94 11.29
CA ALA A 474 -1.34 23.86 12.42
C ALA A 474 -0.24 24.95 12.43
N LYS A 475 0.93 24.65 11.84
CA LYS A 475 2.07 25.57 11.75
C LYS A 475 2.02 26.46 10.51
N MET A 476 1.09 26.22 9.59
CA MET A 476 0.96 26.99 8.34
C MET A 476 0.25 28.31 8.57
N ALA A 477 0.64 29.33 7.81
CA ALA A 477 -0.04 30.61 7.79
C ALA A 477 -1.42 30.54 7.10
N ASP A 478 -2.20 31.60 7.23
CA ASP A 478 -3.54 31.66 6.66
C ASP A 478 -3.55 31.37 5.15
N PRO A 479 -4.58 30.64 4.64
CA PRO A 479 -4.59 30.09 3.29
C PRO A 479 -4.75 31.13 2.19
N ARG A 480 -5.05 32.39 2.53
CA ARG A 480 -5.17 33.50 1.60
C ARG A 480 -4.37 34.70 2.11
N GLN A 481 -3.75 35.42 1.17
CA GLN A 481 -3.04 36.65 1.43
C GLN A 481 -3.45 37.68 0.35
N LYS A 482 -3.69 38.91 0.77
CA LYS A 482 -3.92 40.00 -0.18
C LYS A 482 -2.60 40.32 -0.88
N LEU A 483 -2.64 40.23 -2.21
CA LEU A 483 -1.52 40.59 -3.09
C LEU A 483 -1.96 41.82 -3.90
N SER A 484 -1.19 42.88 -3.75
CA SER A 484 -1.39 44.09 -4.60
C SER A 484 -0.29 44.13 -5.65
N TYR A 485 -0.69 44.34 -6.90
CA TYR A 485 0.24 44.49 -8.02
C TYR A 485 -0.22 45.63 -8.92
N TYR A 486 0.71 46.21 -9.66
CA TYR A 486 0.44 47.28 -10.61
C TYR A 486 0.25 46.71 -12.01
N SER A 487 -0.87 47.12 -12.66
CA SER A 487 -1.15 46.85 -14.06
C SER A 487 -1.08 48.17 -14.81
N ALA A 488 -0.38 48.22 -15.93
CA ALA A 488 -0.27 49.42 -16.76
C ALA A 488 -1.65 49.92 -17.28
N GLU A 489 -2.60 48.99 -17.46
CA GLU A 489 -3.94 49.32 -17.98
C GLU A 489 -4.94 49.67 -16.86
N LYS A 490 -4.83 49.06 -15.66
CA LYS A 490 -5.85 49.10 -14.61
C LYS A 490 -5.36 49.74 -13.30
N GLY A 491 -4.10 50.22 -13.24
CA GLY A 491 -3.50 50.77 -12.03
C GLY A 491 -3.22 49.71 -10.96
N ILE A 492 -3.36 50.08 -9.68
CA ILE A 492 -3.13 49.16 -8.56
C ILE A 492 -4.32 48.23 -8.39
N LEU A 493 -4.06 46.93 -8.52
CA LEU A 493 -5.05 45.87 -8.33
C LEU A 493 -4.70 45.09 -7.06
N THR A 494 -5.73 44.73 -6.32
CA THR A 494 -5.56 43.83 -5.14
C THR A 494 -6.39 42.58 -5.36
N THR A 495 -5.74 41.43 -5.25
CA THR A 495 -6.37 40.11 -5.36
C THR A 495 -6.06 39.24 -4.15
N ASP A 496 -6.95 38.32 -3.85
CA ASP A 496 -6.70 37.30 -2.83
C ASP A 496 -5.85 36.17 -3.44
N ALA A 497 -4.54 36.16 -3.12
CA ALA A 497 -3.63 35.13 -3.56
C ALA A 497 -3.68 33.91 -2.62
N PRO A 498 -3.83 32.69 -3.15
CA PRO A 498 -3.78 31.48 -2.35
C PRO A 498 -2.35 31.27 -1.82
N ARG A 499 -2.22 31.05 -0.51
CA ARG A 499 -0.95 30.71 0.12
C ARG A 499 -0.87 29.21 0.30
N VAL A 500 0.08 28.59 -0.39
CA VAL A 500 0.29 27.14 -0.40
C VAL A 500 1.74 26.79 -0.06
N TYR A 501 1.92 25.57 0.44
CA TYR A 501 3.20 24.97 0.75
C TYR A 501 3.36 23.71 -0.09
N HIS A 502 4.57 23.45 -0.58
CA HIS A 502 4.86 22.30 -1.42
C HIS A 502 5.67 21.29 -0.62
N LEU A 503 5.07 20.16 -0.28
CA LEU A 503 5.76 18.99 0.22
C LEU A 503 6.15 18.14 -1.01
N ASN A 504 7.45 18.06 -1.28
CA ASN A 504 7.94 17.25 -2.38
C ASN A 504 8.29 15.84 -1.91
N LEU A 505 7.88 14.86 -2.68
CA LEU A 505 8.08 13.44 -2.44
C LEU A 505 8.85 12.87 -3.62
N VAL A 506 9.94 12.17 -3.36
CA VAL A 506 10.65 11.38 -4.37
C VAL A 506 10.66 9.94 -3.92
N PHE A 507 10.04 9.08 -4.71
CA PHE A 507 10.07 7.64 -4.52
C PHE A 507 11.15 7.04 -5.40
N ARG A 508 11.88 6.08 -4.84
CA ARG A 508 12.75 5.17 -5.58
C ARG A 508 12.33 3.75 -5.26
N TYR A 509 12.01 3.01 -6.30
CA TYR A 509 11.58 1.62 -6.21
C TYR A 509 12.68 0.73 -6.74
N ARG A 510 13.08 -0.28 -5.95
CA ARG A 510 14.04 -1.30 -6.39
C ARG A 510 13.44 -2.67 -6.25
N VAL A 511 13.54 -3.45 -7.31
CA VAL A 511 13.11 -4.85 -7.34
C VAL A 511 14.32 -5.70 -7.67
N SER A 512 14.71 -6.57 -6.76
CA SER A 512 15.84 -7.48 -6.93
C SER A 512 15.34 -8.91 -7.05
N HIS A 513 15.73 -9.57 -8.13
CA HIS A 513 15.43 -10.97 -8.40
C HIS A 513 16.58 -11.85 -7.94
N TRP A 514 16.26 -12.80 -7.07
CA TRP A 514 17.21 -13.76 -6.52
C TRP A 514 16.81 -15.18 -6.92
N GLN A 515 17.77 -16.00 -7.30
CA GLN A 515 17.59 -17.42 -7.55
C GLN A 515 18.72 -18.21 -6.88
N GLU A 516 18.39 -19.20 -6.10
CA GLU A 516 19.36 -20.06 -5.37
C GLU A 516 20.41 -19.25 -4.58
N GLY A 517 20.00 -18.12 -3.99
CA GLY A 517 20.88 -17.25 -3.22
C GLY A 517 21.77 -16.30 -4.05
N LYS A 518 21.67 -16.33 -5.39
CA LYS A 518 22.40 -15.41 -6.30
C LYS A 518 21.47 -14.31 -6.78
N LEU A 519 21.98 -13.08 -6.81
CA LEU A 519 21.29 -11.94 -7.41
C LEU A 519 21.36 -12.05 -8.93
N LEU A 520 20.21 -12.16 -9.60
CA LEU A 520 20.11 -12.25 -11.06
C LEU A 520 20.02 -10.87 -11.70
N SER A 521 19.15 -10.02 -11.19
CA SER A 521 18.90 -8.68 -11.73
C SER A 521 18.37 -7.75 -10.65
N THR A 522 18.61 -6.45 -10.86
CA THR A 522 17.99 -5.38 -10.08
C THR A 522 17.46 -4.34 -11.04
N ALA A 523 16.18 -4.04 -10.91
CA ALA A 523 15.54 -2.97 -11.64
C ALA A 523 15.21 -1.82 -10.68
N THR A 524 15.36 -0.59 -11.14
CA THR A 524 15.10 0.63 -10.35
C THR A 524 14.17 1.54 -11.13
N ASP A 525 13.19 2.11 -10.45
CA ASP A 525 12.25 3.07 -10.99
C ASP A 525 12.04 4.24 -10.02
N TYR A 526 11.59 5.38 -10.53
CA TYR A 526 11.45 6.61 -9.76
C TYR A 526 10.12 7.28 -10.04
N GLU A 527 9.57 7.90 -8.99
CA GLU A 527 8.39 8.75 -9.13
C GLU A 527 8.58 10.02 -8.30
N ARG A 528 8.28 11.19 -8.87
CA ARG A 528 8.30 12.44 -8.14
C ARG A 528 6.91 13.03 -8.04
N LEU A 529 6.52 13.37 -6.82
CA LEU A 529 5.23 13.96 -6.51
C LEU A 529 5.42 15.29 -5.78
N ARG A 530 4.45 16.17 -5.95
CA ARG A 530 4.30 17.38 -5.18
C ARG A 530 2.94 17.39 -4.51
N VAL A 531 2.90 17.36 -3.19
CA VAL A 531 1.67 17.53 -2.40
C VAL A 531 1.55 19.01 -2.06
N VAL A 532 0.52 19.64 -2.59
CA VAL A 532 0.24 21.06 -2.36
C VAL A 532 -0.68 21.18 -1.15
N LEU A 533 -0.20 21.87 -0.13
CA LEU A 533 -0.82 22.00 1.18
C LEU A 533 -1.20 23.46 1.48
N ASN A 534 -2.23 23.66 2.25
CA ASN A 534 -2.51 24.90 2.96
C ASN A 534 -3.02 24.60 4.37
N LYS A 535 -3.29 25.61 5.18
CA LYS A 535 -3.78 25.44 6.56
C LYS A 535 -5.09 24.63 6.67
N LYS A 536 -5.86 24.49 5.59
CA LYS A 536 -7.11 23.74 5.55
C LYS A 536 -6.93 22.25 5.17
N GLY A 537 -5.74 21.88 4.68
CA GLY A 537 -5.44 20.52 4.25
C GLY A 537 -4.71 20.41 2.93
N ILE A 538 -4.76 19.22 2.36
CA ILE A 538 -4.23 18.91 1.03
C ILE A 538 -5.14 19.54 -0.01
N VAL A 539 -4.56 20.43 -0.84
CA VAL A 539 -5.28 21.08 -1.94
C VAL A 539 -5.30 20.17 -3.16
N ARG A 540 -4.14 19.61 -3.54
CA ARG A 540 -3.98 18.69 -4.66
C ARG A 540 -2.65 17.95 -4.59
N VAL A 541 -2.53 16.89 -5.38
CA VAL A 541 -1.28 16.14 -5.61
C VAL A 541 -0.94 16.26 -7.09
N GLU A 542 0.31 16.59 -7.38
CA GLU A 542 0.84 16.79 -8.72
C GLU A 542 1.95 15.77 -8.96
N THR A 543 1.96 15.12 -10.13
CA THR A 543 3.10 14.34 -10.60
C THR A 543 4.02 15.25 -11.40
N VAL A 544 5.31 15.23 -11.08
CA VAL A 544 6.32 16.02 -11.79
C VAL A 544 7.02 15.11 -12.79
N VAL A 545 6.80 15.36 -14.07
CA VAL A 545 7.34 14.57 -15.17
C VAL A 545 8.39 15.40 -15.91
N ALA A 546 9.54 14.83 -16.22
CA ALA A 546 10.52 15.46 -17.10
C ALA A 546 10.01 15.34 -18.55
N ARG A 547 9.94 16.48 -19.26
CA ARG A 547 9.72 16.50 -20.72
C ARG A 547 11.08 16.63 -21.41
N GLY A 548 11.36 15.77 -22.35
CA GLY A 548 12.45 15.91 -23.32
C GLY A 548 13.08 14.57 -23.67
N GLU A 549 13.30 14.36 -24.98
CA GLU A 549 14.33 13.47 -25.45
C GLU A 549 15.70 14.05 -25.07
N LEU A 550 16.61 13.20 -24.62
CA LEU A 550 17.97 13.55 -24.27
C LEU A 550 18.62 14.49 -25.35
N GLY A 551 18.74 15.78 -25.05
CA GLY A 551 19.45 16.74 -25.88
C GLY A 551 18.72 18.03 -26.25
N GLN A 552 17.48 18.24 -25.88
CA GLN A 552 16.77 19.53 -26.01
C GLN A 552 16.41 20.09 -24.65
N GLU A 553 16.37 21.43 -24.52
CA GLU A 553 16.15 22.18 -23.28
C GLU A 553 15.13 21.52 -22.36
N GLU A 554 15.58 21.20 -21.15
CA GLU A 554 14.81 20.50 -20.10
C GLU A 554 13.54 21.29 -19.74
N GLY A 555 12.42 20.94 -20.37
CA GLY A 555 11.09 21.38 -19.96
C GLY A 555 10.46 20.32 -19.06
N PHE A 556 9.77 20.73 -18.00
CA PHE A 556 8.92 19.82 -17.25
C PHE A 556 7.51 20.36 -17.20
N GLU A 557 6.61 19.40 -17.12
CA GLU A 557 5.20 19.67 -16.97
C GLU A 557 4.75 19.23 -15.58
N VAL A 558 4.09 20.15 -14.87
CA VAL A 558 3.38 19.84 -13.64
C VAL A 558 1.96 19.49 -14.05
N VAL A 559 1.61 18.21 -14.00
CA VAL A 559 0.28 17.76 -14.39
C VAL A 559 -0.55 17.47 -13.14
N PRO A 560 -1.71 18.16 -12.96
CA PRO A 560 -2.64 17.84 -11.88
C PRO A 560 -3.14 16.40 -12.04
N ARG A 561 -3.08 15.63 -10.97
CA ARG A 561 -3.50 14.23 -11.00
C ARG A 561 -5.02 14.10 -10.98
N GLY A 562 -5.62 13.93 -12.06
CA GLY A 562 -7.05 13.92 -12.39
C GLY A 562 -7.28 14.26 -13.85
N GLU A 563 -6.33 14.97 -14.44
CA GLU A 563 -6.32 15.36 -15.86
C GLU A 563 -5.30 14.58 -16.69
N LEU A 564 -4.48 13.72 -16.03
CA LEU A 564 -3.54 12.87 -16.76
C LEU A 564 -4.29 11.83 -17.60
N PRO A 565 -4.06 11.81 -18.91
CA PRO A 565 -4.24 10.60 -19.67
C PRO A 565 -3.37 9.50 -19.02
N PRO A 566 -3.81 8.23 -18.95
CA PRO A 566 -3.02 7.16 -18.37
C PRO A 566 -1.71 6.87 -19.12
N LEU A 567 -1.32 7.70 -20.04
CA LEU A 567 -0.37 7.43 -21.12
C LEU A 567 0.84 8.34 -21.17
N VAL A 568 1.37 8.87 -20.12
CA VAL A 568 2.76 9.39 -20.18
C VAL A 568 3.39 9.37 -18.79
N VAL A 569 3.78 8.22 -18.33
CA VAL A 569 4.97 8.10 -17.51
C VAL A 569 6.10 7.75 -18.47
N VAL A 570 6.63 8.74 -19.15
CA VAL A 570 7.94 8.60 -19.77
C VAL A 570 8.92 8.47 -18.62
N ASN A 571 9.46 7.27 -18.43
CA ASN A 571 10.52 7.02 -17.48
C ASN A 571 11.80 7.66 -18.04
N PRO A 572 12.24 8.84 -17.56
CA PRO A 572 13.37 9.55 -18.19
C PRO A 572 14.74 8.93 -17.87
N LEU A 573 14.78 7.86 -17.06
CA LEU A 573 16.01 7.27 -16.55
C LEU A 573 16.13 5.77 -16.87
N ARG A 574 15.81 5.32 -18.10
CA ARG A 574 16.51 4.17 -18.65
C ARG A 574 17.92 4.62 -19.04
N LEU A 575 18.77 4.83 -18.07
CA LEU A 575 20.21 4.79 -18.27
C LEU A 575 20.53 3.35 -18.69
N THR A 576 20.60 3.11 -19.99
CA THR A 576 21.32 1.97 -20.52
C THR A 576 22.71 1.98 -19.86
N PRO A 577 23.18 0.88 -19.25
CA PRO A 577 24.53 0.81 -18.76
C PRO A 577 25.45 1.01 -19.97
N GLY A 578 26.09 2.17 -20.04
CA GLY A 578 27.11 2.45 -21.02
C GLY A 578 28.17 1.34 -20.91
N ARG A 579 28.41 0.62 -22.00
CA ARG A 579 29.59 -0.20 -22.16
C ARG A 579 30.80 0.70 -21.89
N VAL A 580 31.38 0.57 -20.72
CA VAL A 580 32.73 1.05 -20.47
C VAL A 580 33.63 0.14 -21.31
N GLY A 581 34.04 0.65 -22.48
CA GLY A 581 35.08 0.04 -23.26
C GLY A 581 36.39 0.09 -22.47
N MET A 582 36.92 -1.08 -22.15
CA MET A 582 38.33 -1.21 -21.77
C MET A 582 39.19 -0.81 -22.99
N GLN A 583 40.00 0.21 -22.82
CA GLN A 583 41.35 0.30 -23.36
C GLN A 583 42.31 0.48 -22.19
#